data_feaf972451ff13de476ce4db546835a8
#
_entry.id   feaf972451ff13de476ce4db546835a8
#
_cell.length_a   1.000
_cell.length_b   1.000
_cell.length_c   1.000
_cell.angle_alpha   90.00
_cell.angle_beta   90.00
_cell.angle_gamma   90.00
#
_symmetry.space_group_name_H-M   'P 1'
#
loop_
_entity.id
_entity.type
_entity.pdbx_description
1 polymer ?
#
loop_
_entity_poly.entity_id
_entity_poly.type
_entity_poly.pdbx_seq_one_letter_code
_entity_poly.pdbx_strand_id
1 'polypeptide(L)'
;MIDKLAKGLVDLIYGTGRIRRKFELDNPNEKVLAADASKGIVTTTNQDIQRGLDWVTSQRAVVMLTDKKIVCGKWTIPLDTVSTAQLLKINSLFGGGQVLKVQTTDDINYQFGMQINPEWTSQQILPLTLEKGQVKNSVFSIVVRLIVVGYLIYWIYNQFFAN
;
A
#
# COMPACT_ATOMS: atom_id res chain seq x y z
N MET A 1 -0.46 -15.77 12.28
CA MET A 1 1.01 -16.00 12.41
C MET A 1 1.72 -15.69 11.10
N ILE A 2 1.23 -16.20 9.96
CA ILE A 2 1.80 -15.99 8.62
C ILE A 2 1.91 -14.49 8.26
N ASP A 3 0.89 -13.68 8.55
CA ASP A 3 0.90 -12.24 8.23
C ASP A 3 1.99 -11.46 8.98
N LYS A 4 2.30 -11.84 10.22
CA LYS A 4 3.39 -11.20 11.00
C LYS A 4 4.77 -11.53 10.45
N LEU A 5 4.97 -12.77 10.00
CA LEU A 5 6.22 -13.19 9.37
C LEU A 5 6.41 -12.51 8.01
N ALA A 6 5.35 -12.48 7.20
CA ALA A 6 5.36 -11.79 5.90
C ALA A 6 5.65 -10.29 6.07
N LYS A 7 5.02 -9.63 7.06
CA LYS A 7 5.31 -8.23 7.38
C LYS A 7 6.76 -8.03 7.78
N GLY A 8 7.28 -8.85 8.70
CA GLY A 8 8.67 -8.76 9.14
C GLY A 8 9.68 -8.90 8.01
N LEU A 9 9.44 -9.81 7.05
CA LEU A 9 10.29 -9.99 5.87
C LEU A 9 10.24 -8.76 4.94
N VAL A 10 9.05 -8.24 4.68
CA VAL A 10 8.88 -7.04 3.84
C VAL A 10 9.53 -5.82 4.49
N ASP A 11 9.32 -5.61 5.79
CA ASP A 11 9.95 -4.53 6.54
C ASP A 11 11.48 -4.63 6.55
N LEU A 12 12.02 -5.84 6.58
CA LEU A 12 13.46 -6.09 6.48
C LEU A 12 14.00 -5.72 5.09
N ILE A 13 13.31 -6.15 4.01
CA ILE A 13 13.69 -5.87 2.62
C ILE A 13 13.67 -4.37 2.34
N TYR A 14 12.63 -3.68 2.80
CA TYR A 14 12.49 -2.22 2.62
C TYR A 14 13.34 -1.43 3.62
N GLY A 15 13.87 -2.07 4.66
CA GLY A 15 14.62 -1.41 5.73
C GLY A 15 13.77 -0.43 6.54
N THR A 16 12.47 -0.71 6.72
CA THR A 16 11.51 0.19 7.39
C THR A 16 12.02 0.70 8.72
N GLY A 17 12.53 -0.18 9.58
CA GLY A 17 13.06 0.21 10.89
C GLY A 17 14.31 1.10 10.80
N ARG A 18 15.19 0.88 9.79
CA ARG A 18 16.37 1.71 9.55
C ARG A 18 16.00 3.11 9.06
N ILE A 19 15.05 3.18 8.11
CA ILE A 19 14.56 4.44 7.55
C ILE A 19 13.86 5.25 8.63
N ARG A 20 12.98 4.62 9.44
CA ARG A 20 12.33 5.25 10.60
C ARG A 20 13.35 5.85 11.56
N ARG A 21 14.33 5.05 12.02
CA ARG A 21 15.38 5.52 12.94
C ARG A 21 16.18 6.68 12.35
N LYS A 22 16.56 6.58 11.07
CA LYS A 22 17.28 7.68 10.40
C LYS A 22 16.43 8.94 10.37
N PHE A 23 15.16 8.84 10.01
CA PHE A 23 14.25 9.96 9.99
C PHE A 23 14.13 10.65 11.36
N GLU A 24 13.97 9.84 12.44
CA GLU A 24 13.88 10.34 13.82
C GLU A 24 15.17 11.05 14.28
N LEU A 25 16.35 10.56 13.84
CA LEU A 25 17.63 11.21 14.10
C LEU A 25 17.77 12.54 13.35
N ASP A 26 17.35 12.56 12.08
CA ASP A 26 17.43 13.75 11.23
C ASP A 26 16.36 14.82 11.61
N ASN A 27 15.29 14.40 12.30
CA ASN A 27 14.16 15.25 12.69
C ASN A 27 13.81 15.07 14.18
N PRO A 28 14.67 15.50 15.12
CA PRO A 28 14.49 15.24 16.56
C PRO A 28 13.21 15.86 17.16
N ASN A 29 12.60 16.84 16.47
CA ASN A 29 11.37 17.51 16.89
C ASN A 29 10.10 16.92 16.23
N GLU A 30 10.21 15.76 15.58
CA GLU A 30 9.10 15.04 14.97
C GLU A 30 9.05 13.59 15.47
N LYS A 31 7.87 13.16 15.88
CA LYS A 31 7.65 11.80 16.34
C LYS A 31 7.01 10.96 15.24
N VAL A 32 7.62 9.83 14.88
CA VAL A 32 7.02 8.86 13.96
C VAL A 32 6.00 8.01 14.71
N LEU A 33 4.74 8.06 14.28
CA LEU A 33 3.59 7.39 14.87
C LEU A 33 3.30 6.04 14.21
N ALA A 34 3.47 5.97 12.88
CA ALA A 34 3.32 4.74 12.11
C ALA A 34 4.31 4.72 10.94
N ALA A 35 4.81 3.55 10.60
CA ALA A 35 5.70 3.36 9.45
C ALA A 35 5.50 1.97 8.81
N ASP A 36 5.42 1.94 7.47
CA ASP A 36 5.31 0.70 6.70
C ASP A 36 5.99 0.79 5.34
N ALA A 37 6.46 -0.35 4.87
CA ALA A 37 6.79 -0.52 3.47
C ALA A 37 5.54 -0.37 2.62
N SER A 38 5.56 0.49 1.61
CA SER A 38 4.38 0.82 0.82
C SER A 38 4.65 0.91 -0.68
N LYS A 39 3.56 0.80 -1.42
CA LYS A 39 3.46 1.21 -2.82
C LYS A 39 2.53 2.42 -2.86
N GLY A 40 3.05 3.55 -3.34
CA GLY A 40 2.29 4.80 -3.41
C GLY A 40 1.97 5.18 -4.85
N ILE A 41 0.78 5.68 -5.06
CA ILE A 41 0.32 6.32 -6.31
C ILE A 41 -0.35 7.64 -6.01
N VAL A 42 -0.34 8.52 -6.99
CA VAL A 42 -1.11 9.78 -6.98
C VAL A 42 -2.18 9.66 -8.06
N THR A 43 -3.40 10.02 -7.73
CA THR A 43 -4.54 9.99 -8.64
C THR A 43 -5.19 11.37 -8.70
N THR A 44 -5.75 11.73 -9.86
CA THR A 44 -6.44 13.02 -10.05
C THR A 44 -7.87 13.02 -9.52
N THR A 45 -8.39 11.86 -9.18
CA THR A 45 -9.75 11.69 -8.64
C THR A 45 -9.72 10.69 -7.48
N ASN A 46 -10.69 10.79 -6.58
CA ASN A 46 -10.88 9.83 -5.49
C ASN A 46 -11.41 8.49 -6.02
N GLN A 47 -10.61 7.83 -6.87
CA GLN A 47 -10.98 6.57 -7.52
C GLN A 47 -10.95 5.39 -6.54
N ASP A 48 -11.78 4.40 -6.84
CA ASP A 48 -11.70 3.08 -6.22
C ASP A 48 -10.30 2.47 -6.43
N ILE A 49 -9.87 1.64 -5.49
CA ILE A 49 -8.60 0.92 -5.61
C ILE A 49 -8.70 -0.08 -6.76
N GLN A 50 -8.05 0.22 -7.88
CA GLN A 50 -7.96 -0.68 -9.03
C GLN A 50 -6.56 -1.28 -9.12
N ARG A 51 -6.47 -2.60 -9.24
CA ARG A 51 -5.21 -3.26 -9.63
C ARG A 51 -5.01 -3.03 -11.14
N GLY A 52 -4.25 -2.01 -11.48
CA GLY A 52 -3.93 -1.64 -12.86
C GLY A 52 -2.44 -1.32 -13.04
N LEU A 53 -2.11 -0.74 -14.21
CA LEU A 53 -0.74 -0.33 -14.54
C LEU A 53 -0.18 0.70 -13.56
N ASP A 54 -1.03 1.54 -12.98
CA ASP A 54 -0.63 2.55 -11.99
C ASP A 54 0.04 1.93 -10.76
N TRP A 55 -0.42 0.76 -10.33
CA TRP A 55 0.21 0.01 -9.24
C TRP A 55 1.50 -0.71 -9.65
N VAL A 56 1.70 -0.95 -10.93
CA VAL A 56 2.96 -1.52 -11.45
C VAL A 56 4.06 -0.47 -11.45
N THR A 57 3.71 0.76 -11.84
CA THR A 57 4.60 1.93 -11.88
C THR A 57 4.65 2.70 -10.55
N SER A 58 3.97 2.20 -9.52
CA SER A 58 3.89 2.83 -8.20
C SER A 58 5.25 3.07 -7.57
N GLN A 59 5.37 4.17 -6.84
CA GLN A 59 6.56 4.45 -6.06
C GLN A 59 6.64 3.48 -4.87
N ARG A 60 7.73 2.73 -4.79
CA ARG A 60 8.01 1.84 -3.67
C ARG A 60 8.88 2.57 -2.66
N ALA A 61 8.34 2.82 -1.48
CA ALA A 61 9.04 3.51 -0.42
C ALA A 61 8.42 3.16 0.94
N VAL A 62 9.08 3.55 2.02
CA VAL A 62 8.48 3.52 3.34
C VAL A 62 7.55 4.74 3.47
N VAL A 63 6.28 4.48 3.79
CA VAL A 63 5.35 5.52 4.22
C VAL A 63 5.46 5.70 5.73
N MET A 64 5.59 6.93 6.19
CA MET A 64 5.65 7.29 7.60
C MET A 64 4.62 8.37 7.91
N LEU A 65 3.90 8.18 8.99
CA LEU A 65 3.07 9.21 9.62
C LEU A 65 3.84 9.77 10.80
N THR A 66 4.04 11.07 10.80
CA THR A 66 4.57 11.81 11.95
C THR A 66 3.47 12.62 12.63
N ASP A 67 3.80 13.30 13.69
CA ASP A 67 2.91 14.27 14.35
C ASP A 67 2.70 15.57 13.53
N LYS A 68 3.38 15.72 12.36
CA LYS A 68 3.27 16.91 11.51
C LYS A 68 2.93 16.63 10.05
N LYS A 69 3.33 15.48 9.52
CA LYS A 69 3.22 15.18 8.07
C LYS A 69 3.19 13.68 7.79
N ILE A 70 2.76 13.34 6.57
CA ILE A 70 2.94 12.01 5.97
C ILE A 70 4.10 12.12 4.98
N VAL A 71 5.06 11.20 5.08
CA VAL A 71 6.22 11.12 4.17
C VAL A 71 6.22 9.78 3.46
N CYS A 72 6.39 9.78 2.14
CA CYS A 72 6.57 8.55 1.36
C CYS A 72 7.48 8.82 0.16
N GLY A 73 8.73 8.40 0.26
CA GLY A 73 9.73 8.67 -0.78
C GLY A 73 9.89 10.17 -1.04
N LYS A 74 9.49 10.63 -2.23
CA LYS A 74 9.55 12.05 -2.63
C LYS A 74 8.35 12.87 -2.16
N TRP A 75 7.30 12.25 -1.66
CA TRP A 75 6.10 12.94 -1.23
C TRP A 75 6.17 13.32 0.24
N THR A 76 5.86 14.56 0.51
CA THR A 76 5.70 15.13 1.84
C THR A 76 4.34 15.82 1.88
N ILE A 77 3.45 15.35 2.72
CA ILE A 77 2.06 15.83 2.84
C ILE A 77 1.90 16.37 4.26
N PRO A 78 1.89 17.70 4.46
CA PRO A 78 1.60 18.29 5.76
C PRO A 78 0.20 17.90 6.25
N LEU A 79 0.04 17.62 7.54
CA LEU A 79 -1.26 17.16 8.07
C LEU A 79 -2.33 18.24 8.02
N ASP A 80 -1.96 19.50 8.07
CA ASP A 80 -2.87 20.66 7.92
C ASP A 80 -3.44 20.80 6.51
N THR A 81 -2.81 20.20 5.49
CA THR A 81 -3.33 20.15 4.11
C THR A 81 -4.21 18.94 3.85
N VAL A 82 -4.33 17.99 4.79
CA VAL A 82 -5.17 16.82 4.61
C VAL A 82 -6.63 17.15 4.84
N SER A 83 -7.46 17.02 3.82
CA SER A 83 -8.90 17.20 3.90
C SER A 83 -9.62 15.93 4.36
N THR A 84 -9.24 14.79 3.83
CA THR A 84 -9.79 13.47 4.23
C THR A 84 -8.72 12.41 4.26
N ALA A 85 -8.85 11.47 5.21
CA ALA A 85 -8.00 10.30 5.28
C ALA A 85 -8.83 9.06 5.60
N GLN A 86 -8.64 8.01 4.78
CA GLN A 86 -9.36 6.75 4.90
C GLN A 86 -8.38 5.59 4.94
N LEU A 87 -8.59 4.65 5.84
CA LEU A 87 -7.84 3.39 5.90
C LEU A 87 -8.75 2.23 5.51
N LEU A 88 -8.52 1.70 4.32
CA LEU A 88 -9.29 0.59 3.76
C LEU A 88 -8.59 -0.73 4.05
N LYS A 89 -9.25 -1.60 4.79
CA LYS A 89 -8.76 -2.95 5.02
C LYS A 89 -9.22 -3.87 3.89
N ILE A 90 -8.25 -4.50 3.22
CA ILE A 90 -8.47 -5.40 2.10
C ILE A 90 -8.18 -6.82 2.57
N ASN A 91 -9.18 -7.69 2.43
CA ASN A 91 -9.01 -9.11 2.65
C ASN A 91 -8.76 -9.81 1.31
N SER A 92 -7.76 -10.68 1.26
CA SER A 92 -7.49 -11.54 0.10
C SER A 92 -7.26 -12.98 0.54
N LEU A 93 -7.43 -13.94 -0.40
CA LEU A 93 -7.21 -15.37 -0.13
C LEU A 93 -5.76 -15.69 0.31
N PHE A 94 -4.80 -14.85 -0.07
CA PHE A 94 -3.37 -15.06 0.20
C PHE A 94 -2.79 -14.06 1.22
N GLY A 95 -3.63 -13.52 2.10
CA GLY A 95 -3.24 -12.54 3.10
C GLY A 95 -4.01 -11.22 2.97
N GLY A 96 -4.00 -10.44 4.04
CA GLY A 96 -4.64 -9.14 4.10
C GLY A 96 -3.67 -8.01 3.78
N GLY A 97 -4.21 -6.88 3.37
CA GLY A 97 -3.50 -5.62 3.20
C GLY A 97 -4.36 -4.45 3.68
N GLN A 98 -3.77 -3.28 3.68
CA GLN A 98 -4.51 -2.05 3.90
C GLN A 98 -4.06 -0.99 2.90
N VAL A 99 -4.95 -0.07 2.59
CA VAL A 99 -4.65 1.08 1.74
C VAL A 99 -5.04 2.33 2.49
N LEU A 100 -4.06 3.20 2.70
CA LEU A 100 -4.29 4.55 3.17
C LEU A 100 -4.59 5.43 1.96
N LYS A 101 -5.78 6.02 1.94
CA LYS A 101 -6.17 7.07 0.98
C LYS A 101 -6.11 8.40 1.69
N VAL A 102 -5.42 9.37 1.09
CA VAL A 102 -5.29 10.73 1.61
C VAL A 102 -5.65 11.70 0.51
N GLN A 103 -6.61 12.55 0.77
CA GLN A 103 -6.96 13.67 -0.10
C GLN A 103 -6.49 14.96 0.57
N THR A 104 -5.84 15.81 -0.19
CA THR A 104 -5.42 17.15 0.27
C THR A 104 -6.45 18.21 -0.12
N THR A 105 -6.32 19.38 0.47
CA THR A 105 -7.14 20.56 0.15
C THR A 105 -7.00 21.01 -1.29
N ASP A 106 -5.89 20.65 -1.96
CA ASP A 106 -5.64 20.94 -3.38
C ASP A 106 -6.18 19.83 -4.31
N ASP A 107 -7.09 18.98 -3.81
CA ASP A 107 -7.69 17.85 -4.53
C ASP A 107 -6.68 16.80 -5.05
N ILE A 108 -5.48 16.77 -4.51
CA ILE A 108 -4.51 15.71 -4.82
C ILE A 108 -4.86 14.48 -3.98
N ASN A 109 -4.98 13.34 -4.65
CA ASN A 109 -5.33 12.08 -4.01
C ASN A 109 -4.13 11.13 -4.00
N TYR A 110 -3.70 10.74 -2.80
CA TYR A 110 -2.64 9.77 -2.58
C TYR A 110 -3.23 8.44 -2.13
N GLN A 111 -2.69 7.34 -2.64
CA GLN A 111 -3.05 6.00 -2.17
C GLN A 111 -1.77 5.23 -1.84
N PHE A 112 -1.69 4.70 -0.64
CA PHE A 112 -0.54 3.94 -0.13
C PHE A 112 -1.00 2.53 0.23
N GLY A 113 -0.65 1.56 -0.61
CA GLY A 113 -0.88 0.15 -0.33
C GLY A 113 0.22 -0.41 0.56
N MET A 114 -0.14 -0.99 1.69
CA MET A 114 0.78 -1.51 2.70
C MET A 114 0.23 -2.78 3.36
N GLN A 115 1.03 -3.41 4.19
CA GLN A 115 0.57 -4.53 5.00
C GLN A 115 -0.26 -4.05 6.21
N ILE A 116 -1.02 -4.96 6.81
CA ILE A 116 -1.81 -4.62 8.00
C ILE A 116 -0.86 -4.31 9.16
N ASN A 117 -0.96 -3.09 9.68
CA ASN A 117 -0.17 -2.62 10.82
C ASN A 117 -1.07 -1.85 11.79
N PRO A 118 -1.18 -2.31 13.05
CA PRO A 118 -2.01 -1.65 14.05
C PRO A 118 -1.54 -0.25 14.43
N GLU A 119 -0.30 0.16 14.17
CA GLU A 119 0.17 1.53 14.43
C GLU A 119 -0.73 2.57 13.75
N TRP A 120 -1.23 2.29 12.52
CA TRP A 120 -2.12 3.20 11.80
C TRP A 120 -3.49 3.39 12.46
N THR A 121 -3.98 2.37 13.14
CA THR A 121 -5.28 2.44 13.84
C THR A 121 -5.16 2.89 15.29
N SER A 122 -3.99 2.80 15.89
CA SER A 122 -3.76 3.21 17.28
C SER A 122 -3.35 4.67 17.45
N GLN A 123 -2.90 5.32 16.37
CA GLN A 123 -2.56 6.74 16.38
C GLN A 123 -3.84 7.61 16.42
N GLN A 124 -3.76 8.81 16.95
CA GLN A 124 -4.90 9.72 17.14
C GLN A 124 -4.71 11.09 16.45
N ILE A 125 -3.56 11.31 15.81
CA ILE A 125 -3.22 12.61 15.18
C ILE A 125 -3.94 12.77 13.84
N LEU A 126 -3.94 11.70 13.01
CA LEU A 126 -4.65 11.69 11.73
C LEU A 126 -5.99 10.96 11.92
N PRO A 127 -7.13 11.67 11.91
CA PRO A 127 -8.43 11.02 12.01
C PRO A 127 -8.68 10.17 10.77
N LEU A 128 -8.76 8.84 10.98
CA LEU A 128 -8.95 7.87 9.92
C LEU A 128 -10.38 7.33 9.90
N THR A 129 -11.04 7.41 8.76
CA THR A 129 -12.25 6.64 8.51
C THR A 129 -11.86 5.20 8.16
N LEU A 130 -12.30 4.23 8.97
CA LEU A 130 -11.99 2.81 8.76
C LEU A 130 -13.06 2.16 7.91
N GLU A 131 -12.69 1.62 6.76
CA GLU A 131 -13.61 0.97 5.84
C GLU A 131 -13.09 -0.40 5.39
N LYS A 132 -14.01 -1.27 4.95
CA LYS A 132 -13.66 -2.50 4.25
C LYS A 132 -13.52 -2.19 2.78
N GLY A 133 -12.30 -2.24 2.28
CA GLY A 133 -12.00 -2.03 0.87
C GLY A 133 -12.25 -3.28 0.03
N GLN A 134 -12.78 -3.08 -1.17
CA GLN A 134 -12.79 -4.10 -2.23
C GLN A 134 -11.84 -3.65 -3.32
N VAL A 135 -10.97 -4.57 -3.76
CA VAL A 135 -10.09 -4.30 -4.91
C VAL A 135 -10.79 -4.78 -6.17
N LYS A 136 -11.14 -3.85 -7.03
CA LYS A 136 -11.62 -4.19 -8.37
C LYS A 136 -10.46 -4.69 -9.23
N ASN A 137 -10.62 -5.86 -9.83
CA ASN A 137 -9.65 -6.35 -10.80
C ASN A 137 -9.88 -5.61 -12.13
N SER A 138 -8.83 -5.03 -12.70
CA SER A 138 -8.90 -4.48 -14.04
C SER A 138 -9.09 -5.60 -15.07
N VAL A 139 -9.76 -5.29 -16.18
CA VAL A 139 -9.95 -6.22 -17.32
C VAL A 139 -8.59 -6.78 -17.77
N PHE A 140 -7.57 -5.93 -17.83
CA PHE A 140 -6.20 -6.34 -18.16
C PHE A 140 -5.67 -7.44 -17.21
N SER A 141 -5.86 -7.29 -15.90
CA SER A 141 -5.43 -8.29 -14.91
C SER A 141 -6.14 -9.63 -15.09
N ILE A 142 -7.41 -9.60 -15.48
CA ILE A 142 -8.19 -10.82 -15.76
C ILE A 142 -7.67 -11.51 -17.02
N VAL A 143 -7.47 -10.75 -18.10
CA VAL A 143 -6.95 -11.28 -19.38
C VAL A 143 -5.58 -11.92 -19.20
N VAL A 144 -4.64 -11.25 -18.52
CA VAL A 144 -3.30 -11.81 -18.26
C VAL A 144 -3.39 -13.13 -17.48
N ARG A 145 -4.26 -13.21 -16.47
CA ARG A 145 -4.45 -14.46 -15.71
C ARG A 145 -4.99 -15.58 -16.59
N LEU A 146 -5.95 -15.28 -17.45
CA LEU A 146 -6.52 -16.29 -18.38
C LEU A 146 -5.47 -16.80 -19.37
N ILE A 147 -4.61 -15.91 -19.89
CA ILE A 147 -3.50 -16.31 -20.77
C ILE A 147 -2.52 -17.24 -20.03
N VAL A 148 -2.13 -16.89 -18.80
CA VAL A 148 -1.20 -17.72 -17.99
C VAL A 148 -1.83 -19.10 -17.70
N VAL A 149 -3.09 -19.14 -17.29
CA VAL A 149 -3.80 -20.40 -17.03
C VAL A 149 -3.93 -21.22 -18.30
N GLY A 150 -4.31 -20.61 -19.42
CA GLY A 150 -4.41 -21.28 -20.72
C GLY A 150 -3.08 -21.88 -21.17
N TYR A 151 -1.98 -21.11 -20.99
CA TYR A 151 -0.63 -21.61 -21.29
C TYR A 151 -0.22 -22.78 -20.40
N LEU A 152 -0.51 -22.72 -19.11
CA LEU A 152 -0.22 -23.83 -18.19
C LEU A 152 -1.00 -25.11 -18.55
N ILE A 153 -2.29 -24.99 -18.89
CA ILE A 153 -3.11 -26.12 -19.33
C ILE A 153 -2.54 -26.72 -20.63
N TYR A 154 -2.20 -25.87 -21.61
CA TYR A 154 -1.60 -26.29 -22.86
C TYR A 154 -0.26 -27.01 -22.63
N TRP A 155 0.60 -26.49 -21.76
CA TRP A 155 1.88 -27.08 -21.42
C TRP A 155 1.72 -28.47 -20.77
N ILE A 156 0.80 -28.59 -19.78
CA ILE A 156 0.47 -29.85 -19.12
C ILE A 156 -0.08 -30.86 -20.13
N TYR A 157 -0.98 -30.45 -21.01
CA TYR A 157 -1.54 -31.33 -22.05
C TYR A 157 -0.44 -31.88 -22.96
N ASN A 158 0.45 -31.04 -23.47
CA ASN A 158 1.56 -31.48 -24.32
C ASN A 158 2.53 -32.40 -23.57
N GLN A 159 2.80 -32.14 -22.29
CA GLN A 159 3.76 -32.95 -21.53
C GLN A 159 3.22 -34.34 -21.17
N PHE A 160 1.93 -34.47 -20.95
CA PHE A 160 1.37 -35.72 -20.40
C PHE A 160 0.45 -36.46 -21.35
N PHE A 161 -0.08 -35.84 -22.40
CA PHE A 161 -1.11 -36.42 -23.26
C PHE A 161 -0.80 -36.36 -24.76
N ALA A 162 0.19 -35.61 -25.21
CA ALA A 162 0.52 -35.44 -26.63
C ALA A 162 1.70 -36.34 -27.09
N ASN A 163 2.17 -37.28 -26.24
CA ASN A 163 3.14 -38.33 -26.60
C ASN A 163 2.45 -39.68 -26.76
#